data_51b7f0eb7bb4d2c431cecef79d039997
#
_entry.id   51b7f0eb7bb4d2c431cecef79d039997
#
_cell.length_a   1.000
_cell.length_b   1.000
_cell.length_c   1.000
_cell.angle_alpha   90.00
_cell.angle_beta   90.00
_cell.angle_gamma   90.00
#
_symmetry.space_group_name_H-M   'P 1'
#
loop_
_entity.id
_entity.type
_entity.pdbx_description
1 polymer ?
#
loop_
_entity_poly.entity_id
_entity_poly.type
_entity_poly.pdbx_seq_one_letter_code
_entity_poly.pdbx_strand_id
1 'polypeptide(L)'
;MANEKKRKDLFEQWIESGDVENNLAIVQSLSMQGKSMEEIASAFDITRRTLQKLQKEHPALKKAIDSGRLSVVAMCQNKLME
;
A
#
# COMPACT_ATOMS: atom_id res chain seq x y z
N MET A 1 2.12 -28.39 -8.11
CA MET A 1 2.34 -28.76 -6.98
C MET A 1 2.96 -27.87 -6.00
N ALA A 2 4.07 -28.20 -5.45
CA ALA A 2 4.73 -27.38 -4.47
C ALA A 2 4.98 -25.99 -4.98
N ASN A 3 5.18 -25.84 -6.25
CA ASN A 3 5.47 -24.56 -6.82
C ASN A 3 4.36 -23.55 -6.62
N GLU A 4 3.15 -24.03 -6.61
CA GLU A 4 2.03 -23.14 -6.45
C GLU A 4 2.01 -22.53 -5.08
N LYS A 5 2.42 -23.30 -4.11
CA LYS A 5 2.43 -22.79 -2.74
C LYS A 5 3.54 -21.80 -2.54
N LYS A 6 4.53 -21.84 -3.38
CA LYS A 6 5.65 -20.92 -3.27
C LYS A 6 5.51 -19.74 -4.18
N ARG A 7 4.34 -19.59 -4.76
CA ARG A 7 4.08 -18.42 -5.58
C ARG A 7 4.33 -17.17 -4.74
N LYS A 8 5.06 -16.26 -5.28
CA LYS A 8 5.39 -15.04 -4.57
C LYS A 8 4.20 -14.11 -4.53
N ASP A 9 4.02 -13.45 -3.40
CA ASP A 9 2.97 -12.45 -3.32
C ASP A 9 3.45 -11.20 -4.07
N LEU A 10 2.57 -10.20 -4.13
CA LEU A 10 2.85 -9.00 -4.88
C LEU A 10 4.09 -8.28 -4.36
N PHE A 11 4.22 -8.19 -3.04
CA PHE A 11 5.35 -7.49 -2.45
C PHE A 11 6.66 -8.20 -2.78
N GLU A 12 6.67 -9.51 -2.74
CA GLU A 12 7.87 -10.28 -3.08
C GLU A 12 8.25 -10.08 -4.53
N GLN A 13 7.25 -9.96 -5.41
CA GLN A 13 7.52 -9.68 -6.81
C GLN A 13 8.18 -8.32 -6.97
N TRP A 14 7.77 -7.34 -6.17
CA TRP A 14 8.39 -6.03 -6.19
C TRP A 14 9.86 -6.12 -5.77
N ILE A 15 10.14 -6.93 -4.76
CA ILE A 15 11.51 -7.09 -4.29
C ILE A 15 12.38 -7.64 -5.40
N GLU A 16 11.89 -8.64 -6.09
CA GLU A 16 12.66 -9.26 -7.17
C GLU A 16 12.91 -8.31 -8.33
N SER A 17 11.92 -7.53 -8.67
CA SER A 17 12.06 -6.61 -9.80
C SER A 17 12.77 -5.32 -9.42
N GLY A 18 13.00 -5.11 -8.11
CA GLY A 18 13.65 -3.89 -7.65
C GLY A 18 12.74 -2.69 -7.62
N ASP A 19 11.43 -2.92 -7.60
CA ASP A 19 10.46 -1.83 -7.64
C ASP A 19 9.80 -1.55 -6.30
N VAL A 20 10.35 -2.07 -5.21
CA VAL A 20 9.73 -1.90 -3.91
C VAL A 20 9.54 -0.42 -3.57
N GLU A 21 10.60 0.35 -3.66
CA GLU A 21 10.51 1.76 -3.27
C GLU A 21 9.56 2.53 -4.17
N ASN A 22 9.65 2.26 -5.47
CA ASN A 22 8.78 2.94 -6.41
C ASN A 22 7.32 2.62 -6.14
N ASN A 23 7.02 1.35 -5.91
CA ASN A 23 5.64 0.95 -5.68
C ASN A 23 5.13 1.41 -4.33
N LEU A 24 5.99 1.43 -3.32
CA LEU A 24 5.59 1.98 -2.03
C LEU A 24 5.28 3.47 -2.13
N ALA A 25 6.04 4.18 -2.96
CA ALA A 25 5.77 5.59 -3.18
C ALA A 25 4.42 5.78 -3.86
N ILE A 26 4.07 4.90 -4.80
CA ILE A 26 2.78 4.96 -5.46
C ILE A 26 1.67 4.71 -4.44
N VAL A 27 1.84 3.70 -3.59
CA VAL A 27 0.85 3.38 -2.56
C VAL A 27 0.66 4.57 -1.63
N GLN A 28 1.76 5.18 -1.20
CA GLN A 28 1.68 6.32 -0.31
C GLN A 28 0.97 7.49 -0.99
N SER A 29 1.27 7.71 -2.25
CA SER A 29 0.64 8.78 -3.02
C SER A 29 -0.86 8.58 -3.12
N LEU A 30 -1.29 7.35 -3.41
CA LEU A 30 -2.71 7.05 -3.48
C LEU A 30 -3.38 7.27 -2.14
N SER A 31 -2.71 6.88 -1.07
CA SER A 31 -3.24 7.07 0.26
C SER A 31 -3.36 8.56 0.59
N MET A 32 -2.39 9.34 0.18
CA MET A 32 -2.42 10.80 0.38
C MET A 32 -3.57 11.45 -0.37
N GLN A 33 -3.96 10.87 -1.49
CA GLN A 33 -5.07 11.38 -2.27
C GLN A 33 -6.42 11.01 -1.67
N GLY A 34 -6.41 10.23 -0.60
CA GLY A 34 -7.65 9.82 0.05
C GLY A 34 -8.29 8.61 -0.58
N LYS A 35 -7.55 7.86 -1.37
CA LYS A 35 -8.09 6.66 -2.00
C LYS A 35 -8.39 5.59 -0.97
N SER A 36 -9.47 4.85 -1.19
CA SER A 36 -9.84 3.77 -0.27
C SER A 36 -8.92 2.56 -0.49
N MET A 37 -8.97 1.63 0.46
CA MET A 37 -8.20 0.42 0.33
C MET A 37 -8.56 -0.34 -0.95
N GLU A 38 -9.82 -0.32 -1.31
CA GLU A 38 -10.26 -0.99 -2.52
C GLU A 38 -9.66 -0.33 -3.76
N GLU A 39 -9.59 0.98 -3.74
CA GLU A 39 -9.03 1.70 -4.87
C GLU A 39 -7.54 1.46 -5.00
N ILE A 40 -6.84 1.42 -3.88
CA ILE A 40 -5.41 1.13 -3.89
C ILE A 40 -5.17 -0.28 -4.40
N ALA A 41 -5.96 -1.24 -3.91
CA ALA A 41 -5.82 -2.62 -4.34
C ALA A 41 -6.08 -2.75 -5.83
N SER A 42 -7.09 -2.04 -6.30
CA SER A 42 -7.45 -2.09 -7.73
C SER A 42 -6.31 -1.55 -8.59
N ALA A 43 -5.60 -0.56 -8.10
CA ALA A 43 -4.47 0.01 -8.84
C ALA A 43 -3.38 -1.03 -9.09
N PHE A 44 -3.28 -2.03 -8.24
CA PHE A 44 -2.30 -3.09 -8.38
C PHE A 44 -2.93 -4.40 -8.83
N ASP A 45 -4.21 -4.34 -9.23
CA ASP A 45 -4.89 -5.51 -9.76
C ASP A 45 -5.00 -6.64 -8.75
N ILE A 46 -5.23 -6.28 -7.50
CA ILE A 46 -5.45 -7.25 -6.42
C ILE A 46 -6.72 -6.87 -5.68
N THR A 47 -7.18 -7.78 -4.82
CA THR A 47 -8.37 -7.50 -4.02
C THR A 47 -7.99 -6.78 -2.74
N ARG A 48 -8.98 -6.15 -2.12
CA ARG A 48 -8.78 -5.48 -0.85
C ARG A 48 -8.28 -6.46 0.21
N ARG A 49 -8.83 -7.67 0.18
CA ARG A 49 -8.42 -8.70 1.14
C ARG A 49 -6.94 -9.03 0.99
N THR A 50 -6.49 -9.16 -0.25
CA THR A 50 -5.08 -9.43 -0.52
C THR A 50 -4.21 -8.28 -0.01
N LEU A 51 -4.67 -7.05 -0.24
CA LEU A 51 -3.92 -5.90 0.23
C LEU A 51 -3.79 -5.90 1.75
N GLN A 52 -4.87 -6.23 2.45
CA GLN A 52 -4.83 -6.29 3.90
C GLN A 52 -3.87 -7.36 4.39
N LYS A 53 -3.86 -8.49 3.72
CA LYS A 53 -2.94 -9.57 4.07
C LYS A 53 -1.49 -9.13 3.87
N LEU A 54 -1.24 -8.45 2.76
CA LEU A 54 0.11 -7.97 2.48
C LEU A 54 0.58 -6.98 3.53
N GLN A 55 -0.31 -6.15 4.04
CA GLN A 55 0.05 -5.21 5.08
C GLN A 55 0.49 -5.92 6.36
N LYS A 56 -0.13 -7.04 6.65
CA LYS A 56 0.24 -7.79 7.84
C LYS A 56 1.59 -8.46 7.67
N GLU A 57 1.86 -8.95 6.47
CA GLU A 57 3.10 -9.67 6.22
C GLU A 57 4.27 -8.74 5.93
N HIS A 58 3.98 -7.55 5.44
CA HIS A 58 5.01 -6.60 5.05
C HIS A 58 4.75 -5.25 5.69
N PRO A 59 5.33 -5.02 6.88
CA PRO A 59 5.08 -3.76 7.60
C PRO A 59 5.41 -2.51 6.80
N ALA A 60 6.35 -2.61 5.87
CA ALA A 60 6.71 -1.46 5.04
C ALA A 60 5.52 -0.98 4.22
N LEU A 61 4.71 -1.91 3.73
CA LEU A 61 3.53 -1.56 2.96
C LEU A 61 2.50 -0.87 3.83
N LYS A 62 2.26 -1.41 5.01
CA LYS A 62 1.34 -0.79 5.94
C LYS A 62 1.79 0.60 6.32
N LYS A 63 3.09 0.75 6.54
CA LYS A 63 3.66 2.03 6.92
C LYS A 63 3.47 3.07 5.83
N ALA A 64 3.61 2.67 4.58
CA ALA A 64 3.42 3.59 3.47
C ALA A 64 1.98 4.09 3.42
N ILE A 65 1.03 3.19 3.62
CA ILE A 65 -0.38 3.56 3.61
C ILE A 65 -0.70 4.49 4.78
N ASP A 66 -0.22 4.13 5.97
CA ASP A 66 -0.49 4.93 7.15
C ASP A 66 0.14 6.31 7.04
N SER A 67 1.35 6.39 6.50
CA SER A 67 2.01 7.67 6.33
C SER A 67 1.21 8.59 5.42
N GLY A 68 0.67 8.03 4.34
CA GLY A 68 -0.14 8.82 3.43
C GLY A 68 -1.38 9.34 4.11
N ARG A 69 -2.04 8.49 4.90
CA ARG A 69 -3.26 8.89 5.60
C ARG A 69 -2.98 9.94 6.65
N LEU A 70 -1.88 9.79 7.36
CA LEU A 70 -1.52 10.78 8.36
C LEU A 70 -1.28 12.15 7.74
N SER A 71 -0.67 12.17 6.57
CA SER A 71 -0.44 13.43 5.87
C SER A 71 -1.75 14.12 5.56
N VAL A 72 -2.75 13.36 5.08
CA VAL A 72 -4.05 13.92 4.76
C VAL A 72 -4.71 14.48 6.01
N VAL A 73 -4.69 13.69 7.09
CA VAL A 73 -5.30 14.11 8.34
C VAL A 73 -4.62 15.36 8.88
N ALA A 74 -3.31 15.40 8.84
CA ALA A 74 -2.57 16.56 9.34
C ALA A 74 -2.94 17.81 8.56
N MET A 75 -3.06 17.70 7.25
CA MET A 75 -3.44 18.85 6.44
C MET A 75 -4.83 19.35 6.80
N CYS A 76 -5.76 18.43 7.01
CA CYS A 76 -7.10 18.81 7.39
C CYS A 76 -7.12 19.48 8.73
N GLN A 77 -6.36 18.96 9.68
CA GLN A 77 -6.30 19.54 11.01
C GLN A 77 -5.72 20.94 10.97
N ASN A 78 -4.70 21.13 10.15
CA ASN A 78 -4.09 22.45 10.05
C ASN A 78 -5.11 23.48 9.55
N LYS A 79 -5.92 23.08 8.59
CA LYS A 79 -6.95 23.99 8.09
C LYS A 79 -7.95 24.34 9.16
N LEU A 80 -8.33 23.36 9.97
CA LEU A 80 -9.30 23.59 11.01
C LEU A 80 -8.78 24.54 12.06
N MET A 81 -7.49 24.52 12.30
CA MET A 81 -6.91 25.36 13.33
C MET A 81 -6.76 26.80 12.89
N GLU A 82 -6.81 27.03 11.62
CA GLU A 82 -6.76 28.39 11.12
C GLU A 82 -8.12 29.03 11.14
#